data_ca6088a9f3198c3ad984da3c9cf7f6d2
#
_entry.id   ca6088a9f3198c3ad984da3c9cf7f6d2
#
_cell.length_a   1.000
_cell.length_b   1.000
_cell.length_c   1.000
_cell.angle_alpha   90.00
_cell.angle_beta   90.00
_cell.angle_gamma   90.00
#
_symmetry.space_group_name_H-M   'P 1'
#
loop_
_entity.id
_entity.type
_entity.pdbx_description
1 polymer ?
#
loop_
_entity_poly.entity_id
_entity_poly.type
_entity_poly.pdbx_seq_one_letter_code
_entity_poly.pdbx_strand_id
1 'polypeptide(L)'
;MRLIIAEKHSVGQAIAQAVGGHMEKHDGYVQVGDDLVTWAQGHLVDLAAPDEYKNHDWGKWSLDTLPIDPTPDWQWKVSRDKGADRQYKVVAGLMRRGDVDMLVDACDPDREGEAIFRRIVKHAGVSKPMRRLWVASLEEDAIRDALASMKDETEYQGLADSAMIRAKADWLIGMNASRAYSLVYNARFTVGRVQTPTLTMIVDRDRDITGYVARPYWKVVAPMGGWKLAGERLDKREDAETLLRIVNSDDFAFSIFKAERKQQHDAPPRLYDLTGLQKDMSRLHGLTAARTLSALQSLYEKKLATYPRTDSQYITHDDLDTLRGLTEGDRLAAGFIEPDAKPERPHLELTVNDAKVAGHTAILPTMQADKAALDELGDDERLVLTRVVRRMWEAVGDDYVHDVTNVVANIDPHWCEKHPDEGRLLSEGECRFTSRSDQPVSLGWHAI
;
A
#
# COMPACT_ATOMS: atom_id res chain seq x y z
N MET A 1 6.87 -37.26 9.59
CA MET A 1 7.40 -36.23 8.66
C MET A 1 6.45 -35.03 8.63
N ARG A 2 6.98 -33.80 8.56
CA ARG A 2 6.17 -32.60 8.29
C ARG A 2 6.07 -32.39 6.78
N LEU A 3 4.89 -31.99 6.30
CA LEU A 3 4.70 -31.50 4.93
C LEU A 3 4.48 -30.00 4.98
N ILE A 4 5.46 -29.22 4.50
CA ILE A 4 5.42 -27.78 4.45
C ILE A 4 4.94 -27.36 3.05
N ILE A 5 3.90 -26.54 3.00
CA ILE A 5 3.25 -26.13 1.75
C ILE A 5 3.35 -24.62 1.61
N ALA A 6 4.21 -24.17 0.71
CA ALA A 6 4.39 -22.77 0.36
C ALA A 6 3.42 -22.33 -0.74
N GLU A 7 3.19 -21.03 -0.91
CA GLU A 7 2.38 -20.50 -2.01
C GLU A 7 3.11 -20.59 -3.35
N LYS A 8 4.44 -20.36 -3.36
CA LYS A 8 5.27 -20.26 -4.58
C LYS A 8 6.51 -21.13 -4.47
N HIS A 9 7.02 -21.55 -5.63
CA HIS A 9 8.25 -22.34 -5.70
C HIS A 9 9.44 -21.65 -5.02
N SER A 10 9.64 -20.34 -5.25
CA SER A 10 10.74 -19.57 -4.66
C SER A 10 10.72 -19.58 -3.13
N VAL A 11 9.53 -19.41 -2.54
CA VAL A 11 9.33 -19.48 -1.08
C VAL A 11 9.61 -20.88 -0.56
N GLY A 12 9.09 -21.92 -1.23
CA GLY A 12 9.39 -23.32 -0.89
C GLY A 12 10.89 -23.63 -0.92
N GLN A 13 11.61 -23.14 -1.91
CA GLN A 13 13.07 -23.29 -1.98
C GLN A 13 13.80 -22.57 -0.84
N ALA A 14 13.38 -21.35 -0.49
CA ALA A 14 13.95 -20.59 0.64
C ALA A 14 13.74 -21.33 1.97
N ILE A 15 12.54 -21.88 2.18
CA ILE A 15 12.23 -22.68 3.38
C ILE A 15 13.08 -23.95 3.41
N ALA A 16 13.19 -24.68 2.30
CA ALA A 16 14.02 -25.88 2.23
C ALA A 16 15.50 -25.59 2.54
N GLN A 17 16.01 -24.45 2.09
CA GLN A 17 17.37 -23.99 2.43
C GLN A 17 17.52 -23.68 3.93
N ALA A 18 16.55 -22.97 4.51
CA ALA A 18 16.58 -22.58 5.91
C ALA A 18 16.44 -23.78 6.88
N VAL A 19 15.64 -24.80 6.50
CA VAL A 19 15.58 -26.08 7.25
C VAL A 19 16.97 -26.71 7.33
N GLY A 20 17.72 -26.66 6.24
CA GLY A 20 19.10 -27.12 6.18
C GLY A 20 19.22 -28.64 6.07
N GLY A 21 20.40 -29.13 5.70
CA GLY A 21 20.68 -30.55 5.52
C GLY A 21 20.73 -30.97 4.05
N HIS A 22 20.69 -32.28 3.81
CA HIS A 22 20.72 -32.83 2.45
C HIS A 22 19.37 -32.62 1.78
N MET A 23 19.38 -31.99 0.59
CA MET A 23 18.18 -31.71 -0.21
C MET A 23 18.08 -32.68 -1.38
N GLU A 24 17.00 -33.42 -1.44
CA GLU A 24 16.65 -34.27 -2.59
C GLU A 24 15.50 -33.63 -3.37
N LYS A 25 15.77 -33.27 -4.63
CA LYS A 25 14.78 -32.60 -5.49
C LYS A 25 13.94 -33.64 -6.24
N HIS A 26 12.62 -33.46 -6.13
CA HIS A 26 11.63 -34.25 -6.83
C HIS A 26 10.76 -33.36 -7.72
N ASP A 27 9.93 -33.95 -8.54
CA ASP A 27 8.97 -33.24 -9.36
C ASP A 27 7.85 -32.65 -8.47
N GLY A 28 7.83 -31.33 -8.33
CA GLY A 28 6.84 -30.60 -7.55
C GLY A 28 7.10 -30.52 -6.03
N TYR A 29 8.19 -31.06 -5.51
CA TYR A 29 8.57 -30.93 -4.10
C TYR A 29 10.07 -31.17 -3.86
N VAL A 30 10.54 -30.86 -2.66
CA VAL A 30 11.90 -31.12 -2.18
C VAL A 30 11.80 -31.87 -0.87
N GLN A 31 12.58 -32.91 -0.67
CA GLN A 31 12.78 -33.56 0.63
C GLN A 31 14.03 -33.00 1.28
N VAL A 32 13.91 -32.60 2.56
CA VAL A 32 15.01 -32.07 3.36
C VAL A 32 14.99 -32.75 4.72
N GLY A 33 15.90 -33.69 4.98
CA GLY A 33 15.88 -34.53 6.18
C GLY A 33 14.52 -35.23 6.35
N ASP A 34 13.87 -34.98 7.46
CA ASP A 34 12.53 -35.52 7.78
C ASP A 34 11.36 -34.62 7.31
N ASP A 35 11.62 -33.58 6.53
CA ASP A 35 10.60 -32.67 6.03
C ASP A 35 10.41 -32.79 4.53
N LEU A 36 9.17 -32.62 4.09
CA LEU A 36 8.80 -32.47 2.69
C LEU A 36 8.35 -31.02 2.48
N VAL A 37 8.93 -30.35 1.50
CA VAL A 37 8.57 -28.98 1.14
C VAL A 37 8.00 -28.97 -0.27
N THR A 38 6.77 -28.51 -0.41
CA THR A 38 6.07 -28.35 -1.69
C THR A 38 5.48 -26.95 -1.82
N TRP A 39 4.82 -26.65 -2.94
CA TRP A 39 4.24 -25.33 -3.21
C TRP A 39 2.97 -25.42 -4.04
N ALA A 40 2.13 -24.37 -3.96
CA ALA A 40 0.83 -24.33 -4.59
C ALA A 40 0.84 -23.76 -6.02
N GLN A 41 1.78 -22.92 -6.43
CA GLN A 41 1.76 -22.13 -7.68
C GLN A 41 0.53 -21.18 -7.77
N GLY A 42 0.11 -20.57 -6.66
CA GLY A 42 -1.11 -19.79 -6.55
C GLY A 42 -2.33 -20.67 -6.25
N HIS A 43 -3.52 -20.27 -6.73
CA HIS A 43 -4.75 -21.01 -6.45
C HIS A 43 -4.82 -22.33 -7.22
N LEU A 44 -4.61 -23.44 -6.52
CA LEU A 44 -4.81 -24.80 -7.08
C LEU A 44 -6.26 -25.25 -7.03
N VAL A 45 -7.08 -24.66 -6.15
CA VAL A 45 -8.48 -25.02 -5.96
C VAL A 45 -9.33 -23.75 -5.93
N ASP A 46 -10.33 -23.68 -6.80
CA ASP A 46 -11.25 -22.56 -6.96
C ASP A 46 -12.72 -22.98 -6.77
N LEU A 47 -13.61 -21.98 -6.59
CA LEU A 47 -15.03 -22.22 -6.62
C LEU A 47 -15.46 -22.71 -8.02
N ALA A 48 -16.33 -23.72 -8.06
CA ALA A 48 -16.88 -24.23 -9.31
C ALA A 48 -17.63 -23.11 -10.07
N ALA A 49 -17.48 -23.10 -11.39
CA ALA A 49 -18.26 -22.22 -12.24
C ALA A 49 -19.74 -22.66 -12.29
N PRO A 50 -20.69 -21.79 -12.63
CA PRO A 50 -22.11 -22.15 -12.65
C PRO A 50 -22.46 -23.36 -13.50
N ASP A 51 -21.77 -23.56 -14.62
CA ASP A 51 -21.94 -24.71 -15.54
C ASP A 51 -21.45 -26.05 -14.99
N GLU A 52 -20.72 -26.03 -13.88
CA GLU A 52 -20.22 -27.22 -13.20
C GLU A 52 -21.18 -27.80 -12.15
N TYR A 53 -22.25 -27.07 -11.82
CA TYR A 53 -23.33 -27.51 -10.93
C TYR A 53 -24.35 -28.37 -11.69
N LYS A 54 -24.11 -29.67 -11.78
CA LYS A 54 -24.86 -30.61 -12.62
C LYS A 54 -26.36 -30.73 -12.34
N ASN A 55 -26.78 -30.36 -11.14
CA ASN A 55 -28.19 -30.41 -10.71
C ASN A 55 -28.98 -29.13 -11.01
N HIS A 56 -28.38 -28.18 -11.73
CA HIS A 56 -28.95 -26.89 -12.05
C HIS A 56 -28.71 -26.53 -13.52
N ASP A 57 -29.65 -25.82 -14.14
CA ASP A 57 -29.52 -25.27 -15.51
C ASP A 57 -28.67 -23.98 -15.57
N TRP A 58 -27.77 -23.78 -14.62
CA TRP A 58 -26.94 -22.57 -14.52
C TRP A 58 -25.87 -22.44 -15.62
N GLY A 59 -25.65 -23.49 -16.40
CA GLY A 59 -24.84 -23.41 -17.61
C GLY A 59 -25.47 -22.53 -18.70
N LYS A 60 -26.81 -22.46 -18.74
CA LYS A 60 -27.57 -21.65 -19.70
C LYS A 60 -27.65 -20.20 -19.20
N TRP A 61 -27.32 -19.27 -20.08
CA TRP A 61 -27.46 -17.84 -19.79
C TRP A 61 -28.90 -17.41 -20.09
N SER A 62 -29.73 -17.26 -19.05
CA SER A 62 -31.10 -16.80 -19.12
C SER A 62 -31.42 -16.00 -17.85
N LEU A 63 -32.33 -15.00 -17.96
CA LEU A 63 -32.82 -14.28 -16.80
C LEU A 63 -33.59 -15.19 -15.85
N ASP A 64 -34.27 -16.23 -16.39
CA ASP A 64 -35.05 -17.20 -15.60
C ASP A 64 -34.14 -18.06 -14.69
N THR A 65 -32.83 -18.13 -14.97
CA THR A 65 -31.86 -18.86 -14.14
C THR A 65 -31.20 -18.00 -13.07
N LEU A 66 -31.62 -16.75 -12.94
CA LEU A 66 -31.10 -15.83 -11.94
C LEU A 66 -32.12 -15.66 -10.78
N PRO A 67 -31.68 -15.48 -9.54
CA PRO A 67 -30.28 -15.51 -9.09
C PRO A 67 -29.69 -16.92 -9.01
N ILE A 68 -28.39 -17.04 -9.33
CA ILE A 68 -27.61 -18.25 -9.06
C ILE A 68 -27.14 -18.18 -7.61
N ASP A 69 -27.59 -19.15 -6.79
CA ASP A 69 -27.19 -19.25 -5.40
C ASP A 69 -26.84 -20.71 -5.03
N PRO A 70 -25.56 -21.05 -4.92
CA PRO A 70 -25.13 -22.40 -4.55
C PRO A 70 -25.20 -22.69 -3.05
N THR A 71 -25.73 -21.80 -2.21
CA THR A 71 -25.83 -22.00 -0.77
C THR A 71 -26.85 -23.08 -0.41
N PRO A 72 -26.53 -24.06 0.46
CA PRO A 72 -25.25 -24.26 1.16
C PRO A 72 -24.20 -25.09 0.39
N ASP A 73 -24.53 -25.60 -0.81
CA ASP A 73 -23.81 -26.67 -1.51
C ASP A 73 -22.68 -26.14 -2.42
N TRP A 74 -21.83 -25.28 -1.87
CA TRP A 74 -20.68 -24.75 -2.56
C TRP A 74 -19.72 -25.86 -3.01
N GLN A 75 -19.42 -25.90 -4.32
CA GLN A 75 -18.49 -26.85 -4.91
C GLN A 75 -17.14 -26.22 -5.16
N TRP A 76 -16.08 -26.98 -4.90
CA TRP A 76 -14.71 -26.62 -5.15
C TRP A 76 -14.11 -27.54 -6.19
N LYS A 77 -13.31 -26.99 -7.09
CA LYS A 77 -12.69 -27.71 -8.21
C LYS A 77 -11.22 -27.35 -8.30
N VAL A 78 -10.43 -28.28 -8.80
CA VAL A 78 -9.06 -27.96 -9.20
C VAL A 78 -9.09 -26.89 -10.29
N SER A 79 -8.23 -25.87 -10.15
CA SER A 79 -8.15 -24.75 -11.08
C SER A 79 -7.88 -25.24 -12.51
N ARG A 80 -8.40 -24.51 -13.48
CA ARG A 80 -8.19 -24.79 -14.92
C ARG A 80 -6.87 -24.18 -15.43
N ASP A 81 -6.11 -23.50 -14.57
CA ASP A 81 -4.83 -22.90 -14.94
C ASP A 81 -3.81 -23.94 -15.33
N LYS A 82 -2.93 -23.56 -16.27
CA LYS A 82 -1.92 -24.48 -16.81
C LYS A 82 -0.98 -24.97 -15.69
N GLY A 83 -0.96 -26.28 -15.50
CA GLY A 83 -0.11 -26.95 -14.50
C GLY A 83 -0.76 -27.14 -13.12
N ALA A 84 -1.89 -26.48 -12.83
CA ALA A 84 -2.57 -26.59 -11.54
C ALA A 84 -2.96 -28.04 -11.20
N ASP A 85 -3.52 -28.78 -12.15
CA ASP A 85 -3.92 -30.19 -11.96
C ASP A 85 -2.72 -31.07 -11.59
N ARG A 86 -1.58 -30.90 -12.28
CA ARG A 86 -0.35 -31.65 -11.99
C ARG A 86 0.15 -31.36 -10.57
N GLN A 87 0.29 -30.07 -10.23
CA GLN A 87 0.81 -29.67 -8.93
C GLN A 87 -0.16 -30.05 -7.80
N TYR A 88 -1.48 -29.90 -8.02
CA TYR A 88 -2.48 -30.36 -7.05
C TYR A 88 -2.35 -31.85 -6.75
N LYS A 89 -2.16 -32.70 -7.79
CA LYS A 89 -1.95 -34.14 -7.61
C LYS A 89 -0.71 -34.46 -6.78
N VAL A 90 0.37 -33.70 -6.97
CA VAL A 90 1.59 -33.83 -6.13
C VAL A 90 1.29 -33.47 -4.69
N VAL A 91 0.76 -32.29 -4.43
CA VAL A 91 0.46 -31.80 -3.06
C VAL A 91 -0.52 -32.74 -2.36
N ALA A 92 -1.65 -33.09 -3.00
CA ALA A 92 -2.65 -33.99 -2.43
C ALA A 92 -2.11 -35.41 -2.23
N GLY A 93 -1.23 -35.88 -3.10
CA GLY A 93 -0.54 -37.15 -2.95
C GLY A 93 0.38 -37.17 -1.72
N LEU A 94 1.17 -36.13 -1.52
CA LEU A 94 2.03 -35.96 -0.36
C LEU A 94 1.22 -35.87 0.95
N MET A 95 0.12 -35.10 0.96
CA MET A 95 -0.77 -34.99 2.12
C MET A 95 -1.35 -36.34 2.56
N ARG A 96 -1.60 -37.25 1.64
CA ARG A 96 -2.18 -38.58 1.90
C ARG A 96 -1.16 -39.63 2.32
N ARG A 97 0.14 -39.35 2.24
CA ARG A 97 1.19 -40.30 2.67
C ARG A 97 1.02 -40.66 4.14
N GLY A 98 1.20 -41.94 4.46
CA GLY A 98 1.05 -42.47 5.83
C GLY A 98 2.18 -42.04 6.79
N ASP A 99 3.33 -41.65 6.25
CA ASP A 99 4.49 -41.15 6.99
C ASP A 99 4.47 -39.63 7.20
N VAL A 100 3.52 -38.90 6.62
CA VAL A 100 3.25 -37.48 6.88
C VAL A 100 2.23 -37.38 8.03
N ASP A 101 2.62 -36.83 9.15
CA ASP A 101 1.84 -36.72 10.41
C ASP A 101 1.40 -35.27 10.68
N MET A 102 1.99 -34.27 10.01
CA MET A 102 1.67 -32.87 10.22
C MET A 102 1.71 -32.13 8.87
N LEU A 103 0.75 -31.25 8.68
CA LEU A 103 0.73 -30.28 7.57
C LEU A 103 1.14 -28.91 8.12
N VAL A 104 2.00 -28.21 7.39
CA VAL A 104 2.43 -26.86 7.75
C VAL A 104 2.02 -25.91 6.64
N ASP A 105 1.15 -24.95 6.96
CA ASP A 105 0.83 -23.83 6.07
C ASP A 105 1.96 -22.82 6.09
N ALA A 106 2.67 -22.73 4.99
CA ALA A 106 3.73 -21.76 4.72
C ALA A 106 3.39 -20.91 3.47
N CYS A 107 2.11 -20.80 3.13
CA CYS A 107 1.66 -19.84 2.13
C CYS A 107 1.88 -18.41 2.64
N ASP A 108 1.76 -17.44 1.74
CA ASP A 108 1.98 -16.04 2.06
C ASP A 108 1.18 -15.65 3.33
N PRO A 109 1.73 -14.83 4.24
CA PRO A 109 1.11 -14.55 5.53
C PRO A 109 -0.02 -13.52 5.39
N ASP A 110 -1.04 -13.86 4.60
CA ASP A 110 -2.24 -13.05 4.37
C ASP A 110 -3.49 -13.94 4.22
N ARG A 111 -4.64 -13.30 3.98
CA ARG A 111 -5.92 -13.99 3.79
C ARG A 111 -5.93 -14.93 2.58
N GLU A 112 -5.22 -14.55 1.51
CA GLU A 112 -5.20 -15.36 0.29
C GLU A 112 -4.35 -16.60 0.47
N GLY A 113 -3.19 -16.49 1.13
CA GLY A 113 -2.35 -17.64 1.47
C GLY A 113 -3.08 -18.63 2.36
N GLU A 114 -3.76 -18.15 3.40
CA GLU A 114 -4.62 -18.96 4.26
C GLU A 114 -5.74 -19.65 3.45
N ALA A 115 -6.38 -18.95 2.53
CA ALA A 115 -7.41 -19.52 1.66
C ALA A 115 -6.85 -20.61 0.73
N ILE A 116 -5.66 -20.40 0.17
CA ILE A 116 -5.00 -21.37 -0.72
C ILE A 116 -4.78 -22.68 0.03
N PHE A 117 -4.14 -22.63 1.19
CA PHE A 117 -3.86 -23.82 1.99
C PHE A 117 -5.15 -24.55 2.39
N ARG A 118 -6.11 -23.85 3.00
CA ARG A 118 -7.37 -24.45 3.50
C ARG A 118 -8.20 -25.09 2.39
N ARG A 119 -8.25 -24.47 1.22
CA ARG A 119 -8.96 -25.02 0.04
C ARG A 119 -8.32 -26.31 -0.43
N ILE A 120 -7.00 -26.37 -0.49
CA ILE A 120 -6.26 -27.58 -0.89
C ILE A 120 -6.53 -28.71 0.10
N VAL A 121 -6.37 -28.46 1.41
CA VAL A 121 -6.59 -29.47 2.45
C VAL A 121 -8.03 -29.99 2.42
N LYS A 122 -9.01 -29.09 2.36
CA LYS A 122 -10.44 -29.44 2.28
C LYS A 122 -10.76 -30.25 1.03
N HIS A 123 -10.27 -29.84 -0.13
CA HIS A 123 -10.53 -30.54 -1.40
C HIS A 123 -9.81 -31.88 -1.47
N ALA A 124 -8.61 -32.01 -0.85
CA ALA A 124 -7.89 -33.27 -0.73
C ALA A 124 -8.58 -34.27 0.21
N GLY A 125 -9.49 -33.80 1.08
CA GLY A 125 -10.20 -34.62 2.06
C GLY A 125 -9.28 -35.21 3.13
N VAL A 126 -8.23 -34.47 3.53
CA VAL A 126 -7.22 -34.92 4.50
C VAL A 126 -7.50 -34.27 5.84
N SER A 127 -7.40 -35.08 6.91
CA SER A 127 -7.53 -34.63 8.30
C SER A 127 -6.27 -35.02 9.07
N LYS A 128 -5.35 -34.05 9.24
CA LYS A 128 -4.10 -34.19 9.99
C LYS A 128 -3.88 -32.95 10.85
N PRO A 129 -3.05 -33.01 11.90
CA PRO A 129 -2.62 -31.83 12.65
C PRO A 129 -2.03 -30.78 11.71
N MET A 130 -2.39 -29.50 11.94
CA MET A 130 -1.94 -28.40 11.10
C MET A 130 -1.27 -27.33 11.94
N ARG A 131 -0.21 -26.74 11.40
CA ARG A 131 0.53 -25.62 11.98
C ARG A 131 0.68 -24.50 10.96
N ARG A 132 0.74 -23.27 11.42
CA ARG A 132 0.99 -22.09 10.61
C ARG A 132 2.44 -21.64 10.76
N LEU A 133 3.16 -21.59 9.66
CA LEU A 133 4.47 -20.99 9.52
C LEU A 133 4.29 -19.57 8.94
N TRP A 134 4.41 -18.56 9.79
CA TRP A 134 4.24 -17.15 9.42
C TRP A 134 5.58 -16.53 9.06
N VAL A 135 5.85 -16.32 7.78
CA VAL A 135 7.13 -15.83 7.27
C VAL A 135 6.97 -14.45 6.63
N ALA A 136 7.44 -13.41 7.31
CA ALA A 136 7.42 -12.03 6.79
C ALA A 136 8.70 -11.66 6.01
N SER A 137 9.82 -12.40 6.21
CA SER A 137 11.08 -12.24 5.49
C SER A 137 11.61 -13.59 5.03
N LEU A 138 12.24 -13.64 3.85
CA LEU A 138 12.85 -14.87 3.30
C LEU A 138 14.32 -15.04 3.68
N GLU A 139 14.83 -14.26 4.61
CA GLU A 139 16.15 -14.47 5.21
C GLU A 139 16.15 -15.78 6.02
N GLU A 140 17.28 -16.52 5.96
CA GLU A 140 17.32 -17.87 6.55
C GLU A 140 17.07 -17.89 8.05
N ASP A 141 17.59 -16.90 8.78
CA ASP A 141 17.41 -16.81 10.22
C ASP A 141 15.95 -16.50 10.58
N ALA A 142 15.31 -15.57 9.84
CA ALA A 142 13.89 -15.27 10.02
C ALA A 142 12.99 -16.50 9.76
N ILE A 143 13.31 -17.32 8.76
CA ILE A 143 12.58 -18.56 8.51
C ILE A 143 12.82 -19.59 9.63
N ARG A 144 14.05 -19.71 10.16
CA ARG A 144 14.36 -20.62 11.27
C ARG A 144 13.62 -20.24 12.55
N ASP A 145 13.55 -18.95 12.85
CA ASP A 145 12.81 -18.42 14.00
C ASP A 145 11.30 -18.68 13.85
N ALA A 146 10.76 -18.46 12.66
CA ALA A 146 9.37 -18.78 12.34
C ALA A 146 9.08 -20.29 12.46
N LEU A 147 9.99 -21.17 12.03
CA LEU A 147 9.86 -22.62 12.17
C LEU A 147 9.88 -23.06 13.65
N ALA A 148 10.64 -22.38 14.49
CA ALA A 148 10.68 -22.63 15.93
C ALA A 148 9.43 -22.15 16.68
N SER A 149 8.75 -21.11 16.15
CA SER A 149 7.61 -20.43 16.76
C SER A 149 6.26 -20.69 16.05
N MET A 150 6.16 -21.75 15.24
CA MET A 150 4.92 -22.09 14.53
C MET A 150 3.73 -22.21 15.49
N LYS A 151 2.62 -21.57 15.12
CA LYS A 151 1.37 -21.58 15.88
C LYS A 151 0.41 -22.67 15.39
N ASP A 152 -0.60 -22.96 16.22
CA ASP A 152 -1.69 -23.83 15.80
C ASP A 152 -2.52 -23.14 14.71
N GLU A 153 -2.87 -23.88 13.68
CA GLU A 153 -3.64 -23.37 12.53
C GLU A 153 -5.02 -22.83 12.93
N THR A 154 -5.57 -23.28 14.05
CA THR A 154 -6.86 -22.81 14.57
C THR A 154 -6.82 -21.35 15.03
N GLU A 155 -5.65 -20.81 15.37
CA GLU A 155 -5.50 -19.39 15.72
C GLU A 155 -5.79 -18.47 14.52
N TYR A 156 -5.70 -18.99 13.31
CA TYR A 156 -5.95 -18.25 12.05
C TYR A 156 -7.33 -18.50 11.44
N GLN A 157 -8.24 -19.18 12.18
CA GLN A 157 -9.59 -19.52 11.67
C GLN A 157 -10.37 -18.29 11.21
N GLY A 158 -10.30 -17.17 11.94
CA GLY A 158 -10.97 -15.93 11.53
C GLY A 158 -10.45 -15.36 10.21
N LEU A 159 -9.15 -15.55 9.92
CA LEU A 159 -8.54 -15.13 8.65
C LEU A 159 -9.03 -16.02 7.50
N ALA A 160 -9.07 -17.34 7.71
CA ALA A 160 -9.61 -18.31 6.77
C ALA A 160 -11.08 -18.06 6.44
N ASP A 161 -11.91 -17.81 7.46
CA ASP A 161 -13.33 -17.51 7.29
C ASP A 161 -13.55 -16.20 6.50
N SER A 162 -12.78 -15.17 6.82
CA SER A 162 -12.81 -13.89 6.09
C SER A 162 -12.49 -14.08 4.60
N ALA A 163 -11.45 -14.85 4.28
CA ALA A 163 -11.07 -15.16 2.90
C ALA A 163 -12.15 -15.96 2.16
N MET A 164 -12.73 -16.94 2.85
CA MET A 164 -13.77 -17.81 2.30
C MET A 164 -15.07 -17.05 2.02
N ILE A 165 -15.51 -16.19 2.94
CA ILE A 165 -16.69 -15.34 2.78
C ILE A 165 -16.48 -14.37 1.63
N ARG A 166 -15.30 -13.75 1.55
CA ARG A 166 -14.95 -12.86 0.45
C ARG A 166 -15.05 -13.56 -0.90
N ALA A 167 -14.45 -14.74 -1.04
CA ALA A 167 -14.48 -15.50 -2.30
C ALA A 167 -15.91 -15.82 -2.74
N LYS A 168 -16.77 -16.26 -1.80
CA LYS A 168 -18.18 -16.55 -2.08
C LYS A 168 -18.95 -15.28 -2.46
N ALA A 169 -18.74 -14.17 -1.77
CA ALA A 169 -19.40 -12.90 -2.07
C ALA A 169 -18.96 -12.37 -3.46
N ASP A 170 -17.67 -12.44 -3.79
CA ASP A 170 -17.15 -12.05 -5.09
C ASP A 170 -17.72 -12.92 -6.21
N TRP A 171 -17.85 -14.23 -5.98
CA TRP A 171 -18.48 -15.16 -6.91
C TRP A 171 -19.95 -14.85 -7.12
N LEU A 172 -20.75 -14.70 -6.03
CA LEU A 172 -22.19 -14.42 -6.12
C LEU A 172 -22.47 -13.13 -6.89
N ILE A 173 -21.80 -12.04 -6.51
CA ILE A 173 -21.98 -10.75 -7.16
C ILE A 173 -21.48 -10.80 -8.60
N GLY A 174 -20.27 -11.33 -8.81
CA GLY A 174 -19.66 -11.40 -10.13
C GLY A 174 -20.46 -12.23 -11.12
N MET A 175 -20.90 -13.42 -10.74
CA MET A 175 -21.65 -14.30 -11.63
C MET A 175 -23.05 -13.77 -11.94
N ASN A 176 -23.81 -13.35 -10.92
CA ASN A 176 -25.17 -12.88 -11.11
C ASN A 176 -25.23 -11.54 -11.84
N ALA A 177 -24.47 -10.54 -11.37
CA ALA A 177 -24.54 -9.21 -11.97
C ALA A 177 -23.96 -9.20 -13.39
N SER A 178 -22.85 -9.91 -13.66
CA SER A 178 -22.29 -9.98 -15.02
C SER A 178 -23.28 -10.61 -15.99
N ARG A 179 -23.99 -11.67 -15.61
CA ARG A 179 -25.01 -12.31 -16.45
C ARG A 179 -26.22 -11.41 -16.64
N ALA A 180 -26.76 -10.83 -15.57
CA ALA A 180 -27.92 -9.95 -15.64
C ALA A 180 -27.69 -8.78 -16.59
N TYR A 181 -26.58 -8.03 -16.40
CA TYR A 181 -26.25 -6.92 -17.29
C TYR A 181 -25.99 -7.39 -18.73
N SER A 182 -25.27 -8.49 -18.92
CA SER A 182 -24.98 -8.98 -20.26
C SER A 182 -26.27 -9.39 -21.03
N LEU A 183 -27.22 -10.00 -20.34
CA LEU A 183 -28.50 -10.39 -20.94
C LEU A 183 -29.39 -9.19 -21.24
N VAL A 184 -29.51 -8.24 -20.31
CA VAL A 184 -30.36 -7.04 -20.48
C VAL A 184 -29.85 -6.15 -21.62
N TYR A 185 -28.55 -5.96 -21.72
CA TYR A 185 -27.94 -5.09 -22.75
C TYR A 185 -27.49 -5.82 -24.00
N ASN A 186 -27.71 -7.12 -24.09
CA ASN A 186 -27.29 -7.98 -25.21
C ASN A 186 -25.80 -7.77 -25.60
N ALA A 187 -24.94 -7.63 -24.59
CA ALA A 187 -23.51 -7.43 -24.76
C ALA A 187 -22.77 -8.06 -23.57
N ARG A 188 -21.47 -8.38 -23.75
CA ARG A 188 -20.68 -8.97 -22.67
C ARG A 188 -20.24 -7.89 -21.68
N PHE A 189 -20.79 -7.92 -20.48
CA PHE A 189 -20.38 -7.07 -19.36
C PHE A 189 -19.76 -7.92 -18.25
N THR A 190 -18.72 -7.38 -17.64
CA THR A 190 -18.11 -7.95 -16.44
C THR A 190 -18.38 -7.02 -15.28
N VAL A 191 -19.05 -7.52 -14.26
CA VAL A 191 -19.35 -6.79 -13.03
C VAL A 191 -18.66 -7.46 -11.87
N GLY A 192 -18.04 -6.68 -11.00
CA GLY A 192 -17.33 -7.19 -9.83
C GLY A 192 -17.36 -6.19 -8.70
N ARG A 193 -17.27 -6.70 -7.48
CA ARG A 193 -17.38 -5.93 -6.25
C ARG A 193 -16.29 -4.87 -6.07
N VAL A 194 -15.14 -5.05 -6.68
CA VAL A 194 -14.01 -4.10 -6.65
C VAL A 194 -13.90 -3.35 -7.97
N GLN A 195 -13.86 -4.07 -9.09
CA GLN A 195 -13.60 -3.46 -10.40
C GLN A 195 -14.68 -2.45 -10.84
N THR A 196 -15.96 -2.73 -10.57
CA THR A 196 -17.05 -1.84 -11.00
C THR A 196 -17.08 -0.53 -10.21
N PRO A 197 -17.00 -0.52 -8.86
CA PRO A 197 -16.87 0.74 -8.11
C PRO A 197 -15.62 1.54 -8.49
N THR A 198 -14.50 0.88 -8.75
CA THR A 198 -13.27 1.56 -9.20
C THR A 198 -13.47 2.24 -10.56
N LEU A 199 -14.10 1.54 -11.50
CA LEU A 199 -14.45 2.12 -12.80
C LEU A 199 -15.40 3.31 -12.65
N THR A 200 -16.42 3.20 -11.75
CA THR A 200 -17.35 4.29 -11.47
C THR A 200 -16.63 5.55 -10.97
N MET A 201 -15.69 5.41 -10.03
CA MET A 201 -14.87 6.54 -9.55
C MET A 201 -14.10 7.23 -10.68
N ILE A 202 -13.54 6.45 -11.61
CA ILE A 202 -12.81 6.98 -12.76
C ILE A 202 -13.76 7.73 -13.69
N VAL A 203 -14.90 7.13 -14.02
CA VAL A 203 -15.93 7.73 -14.91
C VAL A 203 -16.50 9.01 -14.30
N ASP A 204 -16.81 9.02 -13.01
CA ASP A 204 -17.30 10.21 -12.33
C ASP A 204 -16.27 11.33 -12.32
N ARG A 205 -14.99 10.99 -12.08
CA ARG A 205 -13.89 11.97 -12.18
C ARG A 205 -13.73 12.52 -13.60
N ASP A 206 -13.84 11.68 -14.61
CA ASP A 206 -13.79 12.10 -16.02
C ASP A 206 -14.94 13.03 -16.37
N ARG A 207 -16.17 12.73 -15.89
CA ARG A 207 -17.34 13.61 -16.03
C ARG A 207 -17.12 14.96 -15.34
N ASP A 208 -16.55 14.98 -14.14
CA ASP A 208 -16.23 16.21 -13.41
C ASP A 208 -15.22 17.07 -14.21
N ILE A 209 -14.21 16.44 -14.80
CA ILE A 209 -13.20 17.12 -15.62
C ILE A 209 -13.84 17.67 -16.90
N THR A 210 -14.62 16.83 -17.60
CA THR A 210 -15.25 17.21 -18.88
C THR A 210 -16.33 18.27 -18.67
N GLY A 211 -17.08 18.19 -17.57
CA GLY A 211 -18.11 19.16 -17.20
C GLY A 211 -17.58 20.41 -16.49
N TYR A 212 -16.25 20.49 -16.26
CA TYR A 212 -15.67 21.61 -15.52
C TYR A 212 -15.75 22.90 -16.32
N VAL A 213 -16.43 23.88 -15.76
CA VAL A 213 -16.49 25.25 -16.29
C VAL A 213 -15.52 26.14 -15.51
N ALA A 214 -14.45 26.56 -16.19
CA ALA A 214 -13.49 27.47 -15.61
C ALA A 214 -14.15 28.82 -15.29
N ARG A 215 -14.08 29.23 -14.04
CA ARG A 215 -14.49 30.58 -13.60
C ARG A 215 -13.24 31.38 -13.30
N PRO A 216 -12.90 32.38 -14.13
CA PRO A 216 -11.76 33.24 -13.86
C PRO A 216 -11.98 34.01 -12.57
N TYR A 217 -10.91 34.26 -11.85
CA TYR A 217 -10.88 35.14 -10.69
C TYR A 217 -9.59 35.95 -10.72
N TRP A 218 -9.58 37.04 -9.99
CA TRP A 218 -8.46 37.94 -9.91
C TRP A 218 -8.02 38.12 -8.45
N LYS A 219 -6.74 38.37 -8.25
CA LYS A 219 -6.18 38.77 -6.97
C LYS A 219 -5.22 39.92 -7.19
N VAL A 220 -5.31 40.95 -6.34
CA VAL A 220 -4.30 42.01 -6.31
C VAL A 220 -3.17 41.54 -5.40
N VAL A 221 -1.94 41.67 -5.89
CA VAL A 221 -0.73 41.29 -5.14
C VAL A 221 0.16 42.53 -5.01
N ALA A 222 0.43 42.96 -3.81
CA ALA A 222 1.30 44.08 -3.50
C ALA A 222 2.68 43.59 -3.03
N PRO A 223 3.77 43.89 -3.76
CA PRO A 223 5.13 43.62 -3.28
C PRO A 223 5.52 44.62 -2.19
N MET A 224 6.03 44.11 -1.05
CA MET A 224 6.47 44.94 0.06
C MET A 224 7.76 44.41 0.69
N GLY A 225 8.91 45.02 0.39
CA GLY A 225 10.18 44.76 1.07
C GLY A 225 10.59 43.27 1.10
N GLY A 226 10.41 42.54 0.01
CA GLY A 226 10.67 41.11 -0.07
C GLY A 226 9.46 40.19 0.22
N TRP A 227 8.35 40.75 0.68
CA TRP A 227 7.08 40.10 0.93
C TRP A 227 6.11 40.30 -0.24
N LYS A 228 5.13 39.42 -0.35
CA LYS A 228 4.00 39.57 -1.28
C LYS A 228 2.71 39.48 -0.48
N LEU A 229 2.03 40.59 -0.32
CA LEU A 229 0.70 40.63 0.25
C LEU A 229 -0.33 40.36 -0.82
N ALA A 230 -1.06 39.25 -0.72
CA ALA A 230 -2.12 38.87 -1.64
C ALA A 230 -3.49 39.21 -1.05
N GLY A 231 -4.28 39.99 -1.80
CA GLY A 231 -5.67 40.29 -1.50
C GLY A 231 -6.56 39.03 -1.67
N GLU A 232 -7.81 39.17 -1.28
CA GLU A 232 -8.82 38.14 -1.43
C GLU A 232 -9.15 37.91 -2.91
N ARG A 233 -9.85 36.81 -3.16
CA ARG A 233 -10.33 36.46 -4.49
C ARG A 233 -11.46 37.42 -4.90
N LEU A 234 -11.33 38.02 -6.10
CA LEU A 234 -12.32 38.87 -6.72
C LEU A 234 -12.88 38.15 -7.97
N ASP A 235 -14.19 38.07 -8.09
CA ASP A 235 -14.85 37.39 -9.20
C ASP A 235 -15.02 38.27 -10.43
N LYS A 236 -14.86 39.59 -10.28
CA LYS A 236 -14.92 40.58 -11.38
C LYS A 236 -13.57 41.23 -11.60
N ARG A 237 -13.21 41.38 -12.88
CA ARG A 237 -11.98 42.05 -13.28
C ARG A 237 -11.97 43.53 -12.93
N GLU A 238 -13.11 44.19 -13.07
CA GLU A 238 -13.27 45.61 -12.81
C GLU A 238 -12.99 45.92 -11.30
N ASP A 239 -13.43 45.08 -10.40
CA ASP A 239 -13.18 45.21 -8.94
C ASP A 239 -11.67 45.08 -8.66
N ALA A 240 -10.99 44.13 -9.34
CA ALA A 240 -9.55 43.96 -9.21
C ALA A 240 -8.76 45.12 -9.78
N GLU A 241 -9.17 45.70 -10.94
CA GLU A 241 -8.55 46.87 -11.54
C GLU A 241 -8.78 48.13 -10.64
N THR A 242 -9.93 48.24 -10.02
CA THR A 242 -10.23 49.33 -9.06
C THR A 242 -9.34 49.21 -7.83
N LEU A 243 -9.28 48.01 -7.21
CA LEU A 243 -8.41 47.74 -6.05
C LEU A 243 -6.93 47.98 -6.39
N LEU A 244 -6.50 47.58 -7.59
CA LEU A 244 -5.12 47.78 -8.05
C LEU A 244 -4.78 49.27 -8.19
N ARG A 245 -5.70 50.11 -8.69
CA ARG A 245 -5.50 51.56 -8.75
C ARG A 245 -5.37 52.17 -7.32
N ILE A 246 -6.19 51.72 -6.41
CA ILE A 246 -6.15 52.17 -5.01
C ILE A 246 -4.80 51.82 -4.40
N VAL A 247 -4.39 50.55 -4.48
CA VAL A 247 -3.12 50.06 -3.92
C VAL A 247 -1.89 50.76 -4.53
N ASN A 248 -1.99 51.27 -5.75
CA ASN A 248 -0.93 52.00 -6.43
C ASN A 248 -1.00 53.53 -6.28
N SER A 249 -1.94 54.08 -5.53
CA SER A 249 -1.97 55.51 -5.28
C SER A 249 -0.83 55.95 -4.32
N ASP A 250 -0.31 57.16 -4.54
CA ASP A 250 0.89 57.66 -3.84
C ASP A 250 0.72 57.81 -2.32
N ASP A 251 -0.52 57.98 -1.87
CA ASP A 251 -0.87 58.13 -0.49
C ASP A 251 -1.45 56.86 0.16
N PHE A 252 -1.47 55.72 -0.59
CA PHE A 252 -1.97 54.47 -0.09
C PHE A 252 -1.04 53.85 0.96
N ALA A 253 -1.63 53.35 2.05
CA ALA A 253 -0.91 52.60 3.06
C ALA A 253 -1.66 51.38 3.56
N PHE A 254 -0.90 50.34 3.91
CA PHE A 254 -1.40 49.19 4.62
C PHE A 254 -1.24 49.39 6.14
N SER A 255 -2.25 49.04 6.91
CA SER A 255 -2.17 48.83 8.34
C SER A 255 -1.98 47.35 8.64
N ILE A 256 -0.92 47.02 9.36
CA ILE A 256 -0.70 45.62 9.78
C ILE A 256 -1.67 45.29 10.92
N PHE A 257 -2.65 44.48 10.60
CA PHE A 257 -3.65 44.04 11.56
C PHE A 257 -3.09 42.93 12.47
N LYS A 258 -2.33 41.98 11.90
CA LYS A 258 -1.73 40.88 12.64
C LYS A 258 -0.42 40.44 11.96
N ALA A 259 0.61 40.25 12.77
CA ALA A 259 1.84 39.58 12.34
C ALA A 259 2.18 38.53 13.40
N GLU A 260 2.29 37.29 12.99
CA GLU A 260 2.53 36.15 13.87
C GLU A 260 3.60 35.26 13.29
N ARG A 261 4.64 34.98 14.04
CA ARG A 261 5.66 34.01 13.70
C ARG A 261 5.55 32.82 14.66
N LYS A 262 5.46 31.62 14.12
CA LYS A 262 5.42 30.38 14.90
C LYS A 262 6.40 29.40 14.33
N GLN A 263 7.17 28.78 15.19
CA GLN A 263 7.95 27.61 14.81
C GLN A 263 7.00 26.41 14.73
N GLN A 264 7.03 25.71 13.61
CA GLN A 264 6.30 24.47 13.37
C GLN A 264 7.28 23.31 13.29
N HIS A 265 6.81 22.17 13.75
CA HIS A 265 7.53 20.91 13.74
C HIS A 265 6.69 19.91 12.95
N ASP A 266 7.19 19.49 11.81
CA ASP A 266 6.56 18.44 11.01
C ASP A 266 7.26 17.12 11.31
N ALA A 267 6.52 16.22 11.96
CA ALA A 267 7.03 14.92 12.34
C ALA A 267 7.48 14.08 11.13
N PRO A 268 8.43 13.18 11.32
CA PRO A 268 8.83 12.20 10.31
C PRO A 268 7.65 11.45 9.69
N PRO A 269 7.72 11.13 8.39
CA PRO A 269 6.71 10.31 7.75
C PRO A 269 6.78 8.88 8.30
N ARG A 270 5.65 8.18 8.28
CA ARG A 270 5.62 6.78 8.66
C ARG A 270 6.32 5.91 7.62
N LEU A 271 6.64 4.68 7.99
CA LEU A 271 7.12 3.65 7.07
C LEU A 271 6.09 3.40 5.95
N TYR A 272 6.46 2.66 4.92
CA TYR A 272 5.55 2.35 3.84
C TYR A 272 4.63 1.17 4.14
N ASP A 273 3.34 1.37 3.85
CA ASP A 273 2.46 0.34 3.35
C ASP A 273 2.58 0.25 1.80
N LEU A 274 1.97 -0.75 1.20
CA LEU A 274 2.01 -0.91 -0.26
C LEU A 274 1.40 0.30 -0.98
N THR A 275 0.27 0.83 -0.50
CA THR A 275 -0.44 1.95 -1.12
C THR A 275 0.38 3.23 -1.07
N GLY A 276 1.02 3.53 0.05
CA GLY A 276 1.90 4.68 0.22
C GLY A 276 3.10 4.62 -0.72
N LEU A 277 3.74 3.45 -0.82
CA LEU A 277 4.84 3.24 -1.75
C LEU A 277 4.39 3.43 -3.21
N GLN A 278 3.26 2.83 -3.61
CA GLN A 278 2.73 2.97 -4.98
C GLN A 278 2.42 4.42 -5.33
N LYS A 279 1.86 5.21 -4.40
CA LYS A 279 1.60 6.64 -4.59
C LYS A 279 2.89 7.43 -4.81
N ASP A 280 3.90 7.20 -3.97
CA ASP A 280 5.16 7.90 -4.09
C ASP A 280 5.93 7.50 -5.36
N MET A 281 5.95 6.22 -5.72
CA MET A 281 6.58 5.75 -6.96
C MET A 281 5.89 6.33 -8.20
N SER A 282 4.57 6.46 -8.17
CA SER A 282 3.82 7.11 -9.24
C SER A 282 4.15 8.61 -9.33
N ARG A 283 4.16 9.30 -8.20
CA ARG A 283 4.42 10.76 -8.13
C ARG A 283 5.87 11.12 -8.50
N LEU A 284 6.83 10.34 -8.02
CA LEU A 284 8.26 10.65 -8.17
C LEU A 284 8.86 10.12 -9.47
N HIS A 285 8.39 8.96 -9.94
CA HIS A 285 9.02 8.23 -11.04
C HIS A 285 8.05 7.81 -12.15
N GLY A 286 6.74 8.14 -12.04
CA GLY A 286 5.73 7.75 -13.02
C GLY A 286 5.49 6.24 -13.11
N LEU A 287 5.90 5.45 -12.10
CA LEU A 287 5.64 4.01 -12.09
C LEU A 287 4.16 3.73 -11.82
N THR A 288 3.57 2.81 -12.56
CA THR A 288 2.22 2.33 -12.26
C THR A 288 2.21 1.49 -10.97
N ALA A 289 1.06 1.41 -10.31
CA ALA A 289 0.89 0.57 -9.12
C ALA A 289 1.27 -0.90 -9.38
N ALA A 290 0.94 -1.41 -10.58
CA ALA A 290 1.30 -2.78 -10.97
C ALA A 290 2.82 -2.99 -11.11
N ARG A 291 3.53 -2.05 -11.76
CA ARG A 291 5.00 -2.11 -11.88
C ARG A 291 5.68 -2.01 -10.52
N THR A 292 5.21 -1.10 -9.65
CA THR A 292 5.73 -0.97 -8.28
C THR A 292 5.57 -2.26 -7.49
N LEU A 293 4.38 -2.88 -7.53
CA LEU A 293 4.15 -4.16 -6.85
C LEU A 293 5.02 -5.29 -7.43
N SER A 294 5.16 -5.35 -8.76
CA SER A 294 5.99 -6.38 -9.40
C SER A 294 7.47 -6.25 -9.00
N ALA A 295 8.00 -5.03 -8.97
CA ALA A 295 9.36 -4.76 -8.54
C ALA A 295 9.56 -5.10 -7.06
N LEU A 296 8.63 -4.68 -6.18
CA LEU A 296 8.69 -4.99 -4.75
C LEU A 296 8.57 -6.49 -4.47
N GLN A 297 7.72 -7.21 -5.22
CA GLN A 297 7.60 -8.66 -5.13
C GLN A 297 8.92 -9.35 -5.51
N SER A 298 9.58 -8.88 -6.58
CA SER A 298 10.89 -9.38 -6.98
C SER A 298 11.96 -9.11 -5.91
N LEU A 299 11.95 -7.92 -5.30
CA LEU A 299 12.86 -7.59 -4.19
C LEU A 299 12.65 -8.52 -2.97
N TYR A 300 11.41 -8.82 -2.63
CA TYR A 300 11.08 -9.79 -1.59
C TYR A 300 11.63 -11.19 -1.91
N GLU A 301 11.43 -11.67 -3.14
CA GLU A 301 11.94 -12.97 -3.58
C GLU A 301 13.47 -13.03 -3.65
N LYS A 302 14.13 -11.88 -3.88
CA LYS A 302 15.59 -11.71 -3.80
C LYS A 302 16.09 -11.48 -2.37
N LYS A 303 15.21 -11.50 -1.37
CA LYS A 303 15.52 -11.26 0.05
C LYS A 303 16.04 -9.86 0.35
N LEU A 304 15.66 -8.85 -0.44
CA LEU A 304 16.10 -7.46 -0.30
C LEU A 304 15.05 -6.56 0.38
N ALA A 305 13.81 -7.01 0.47
CA ALA A 305 12.72 -6.32 1.15
C ALA A 305 11.82 -7.31 1.90
N THR A 306 11.05 -6.83 2.88
CA THR A 306 10.01 -7.60 3.56
C THR A 306 8.78 -7.81 2.68
N TYR A 307 7.79 -8.55 3.17
CA TYR A 307 6.59 -8.93 2.42
C TYR A 307 5.86 -7.70 1.85
N PRO A 308 5.53 -7.72 0.54
CA PRO A 308 5.05 -6.52 -0.17
C PRO A 308 3.61 -6.12 0.10
N ARG A 309 2.73 -7.06 0.48
CA ARG A 309 1.29 -6.80 0.60
C ARG A 309 0.91 -6.52 2.04
N THR A 310 1.31 -5.37 2.53
CA THR A 310 0.95 -4.87 3.85
C THR A 310 0.15 -3.58 3.76
N ASP A 311 -0.78 -3.40 4.69
CA ASP A 311 -1.52 -2.16 4.93
C ASP A 311 -1.01 -1.41 6.18
N SER A 312 -0.03 -1.97 6.89
CA SER A 312 0.59 -1.33 8.04
C SER A 312 1.71 -0.37 7.63
N GLN A 313 1.76 0.77 8.32
CA GLN A 313 2.84 1.75 8.28
C GLN A 313 3.71 1.71 9.54
N TYR A 314 3.55 0.66 10.35
CA TYR A 314 4.24 0.46 11.63
C TYR A 314 4.85 -0.92 11.69
N ILE A 315 5.83 -1.05 12.59
CA ILE A 315 6.38 -2.34 13.01
C ILE A 315 5.91 -2.68 14.42
N THR A 316 6.15 -3.91 14.86
CA THR A 316 5.90 -4.35 16.24
C THR A 316 7.11 -4.08 17.12
N HIS A 317 6.95 -4.23 18.44
CA HIS A 317 8.08 -4.21 19.37
C HIS A 317 9.08 -5.34 19.08
N ASP A 318 8.61 -6.48 18.62
CA ASP A 318 9.45 -7.63 18.28
C ASP A 318 10.37 -7.34 17.07
N ASP A 319 9.95 -6.43 16.17
CA ASP A 319 10.74 -6.03 15.00
C ASP A 319 11.76 -4.90 15.31
N LEU A 320 11.72 -4.33 16.52
CA LEU A 320 12.54 -3.17 16.87
C LEU A 320 14.03 -3.46 16.80
N ASP A 321 14.45 -4.65 17.23
CA ASP A 321 15.86 -5.07 17.15
C ASP A 321 16.32 -5.25 15.71
N THR A 322 15.44 -5.73 14.83
CA THR A 322 15.70 -5.79 13.39
C THR A 322 15.92 -4.38 12.83
N LEU A 323 15.02 -3.43 13.11
CA LEU A 323 15.17 -2.04 12.65
C LEU A 323 16.43 -1.38 13.22
N ARG A 324 16.80 -1.68 14.48
CA ARG A 324 18.05 -1.23 15.07
C ARG A 324 19.25 -1.74 14.26
N GLY A 325 19.30 -3.02 13.94
CA GLY A 325 20.33 -3.60 13.10
C GLY A 325 20.43 -2.95 11.71
N LEU A 326 19.26 -2.65 11.08
CA LEU A 326 19.20 -1.99 9.78
C LEU A 326 19.75 -0.55 9.82
N THR A 327 19.65 0.13 10.96
CA THR A 327 20.10 1.51 11.13
C THR A 327 21.53 1.62 11.71
N GLU A 328 22.13 0.52 12.15
CA GLU A 328 23.50 0.49 12.59
C GLU A 328 24.51 0.61 11.44
N GLY A 329 25.57 1.38 11.67
CA GLY A 329 26.63 1.59 10.67
C GLY A 329 26.12 2.32 9.42
N ASP A 330 26.87 2.21 8.32
CA ASP A 330 26.62 2.94 7.07
C ASP A 330 26.12 2.04 5.93
N ARG A 331 25.90 0.77 6.19
CA ARG A 331 25.58 -0.23 5.14
C ARG A 331 24.35 0.13 4.32
N LEU A 332 23.25 0.51 4.99
CA LEU A 332 22.00 0.92 4.35
C LEU A 332 21.86 2.46 4.21
N ALA A 333 22.92 3.22 4.54
CA ALA A 333 23.00 4.65 4.23
C ALA A 333 23.80 4.86 2.94
N ALA A 334 24.95 4.21 2.82
CA ALA A 334 25.85 4.37 1.70
C ALA A 334 25.19 4.01 0.35
N GLY A 335 25.10 4.99 -0.54
CA GLY A 335 24.50 4.85 -1.87
C GLY A 335 22.98 5.06 -1.93
N PHE A 336 22.32 5.27 -0.78
CA PHE A 336 20.88 5.54 -0.70
C PHE A 336 20.56 6.96 -0.25
N ILE A 337 21.36 7.49 0.69
CA ILE A 337 21.23 8.85 1.22
C ILE A 337 22.59 9.55 1.21
N GLU A 338 22.58 10.88 1.30
CA GLU A 338 23.82 11.63 1.47
C GLU A 338 24.43 11.37 2.87
N PRO A 339 25.76 11.35 3.01
CA PRO A 339 26.40 10.98 4.27
C PRO A 339 26.03 11.86 5.46
N ASP A 340 25.81 13.16 5.23
CA ASP A 340 25.44 14.16 6.24
C ASP A 340 23.91 14.21 6.48
N ALA A 341 23.12 13.49 5.70
CA ALA A 341 21.68 13.37 5.91
C ALA A 341 21.29 12.26 6.89
N LYS A 342 22.23 11.35 7.22
CA LYS A 342 21.97 10.26 8.14
C LYS A 342 21.74 10.78 9.55
N PRO A 343 20.62 10.42 10.21
CA PRO A 343 20.35 10.81 11.60
C PRO A 343 21.45 10.30 12.55
N GLU A 344 22.02 11.18 13.37
CA GLU A 344 22.99 10.79 14.40
C GLU A 344 22.38 9.85 15.45
N ARG A 345 21.09 10.05 15.75
CA ARG A 345 20.31 9.28 16.73
C ARG A 345 18.94 8.92 16.13
N PRO A 346 18.85 7.78 15.46
CA PRO A 346 17.56 7.35 14.89
C PRO A 346 16.48 7.16 15.95
N HIS A 347 15.30 7.73 15.71
CA HIS A 347 14.14 7.67 16.60
C HIS A 347 13.28 6.43 16.30
N LEU A 348 13.78 5.22 16.60
CA LEU A 348 13.18 3.95 16.21
C LEU A 348 11.75 3.78 16.75
N GLU A 349 11.49 4.26 17.98
CA GLU A 349 10.18 4.14 18.66
C GLU A 349 9.03 4.83 17.92
N LEU A 350 9.33 5.81 17.06
CA LEU A 350 8.31 6.48 16.24
C LEU A 350 7.64 5.54 15.23
N THR A 351 8.30 4.44 14.88
CA THR A 351 7.84 3.46 13.90
C THR A 351 7.04 2.32 14.52
N VAL A 352 7.01 2.19 15.87
CA VAL A 352 6.42 1.05 16.58
C VAL A 352 4.97 1.33 16.96
N ASN A 353 4.07 0.41 16.62
CA ASN A 353 2.68 0.42 17.11
C ASN A 353 2.01 -0.94 16.90
N ASP A 354 2.10 -1.85 17.88
CA ASP A 354 1.53 -3.19 17.79
C ASP A 354 0.02 -3.21 17.52
N ALA A 355 -0.72 -2.25 18.07
CA ALA A 355 -2.17 -2.17 17.88
C ALA A 355 -2.58 -1.83 16.43
N LYS A 356 -1.65 -1.32 15.63
CA LYS A 356 -1.85 -0.98 14.21
C LYS A 356 -1.20 -1.97 13.24
N VAL A 357 -0.66 -3.06 13.76
CA VAL A 357 -0.12 -4.16 12.95
C VAL A 357 -1.09 -5.34 13.05
N ALA A 358 -1.92 -5.51 12.05
CA ALA A 358 -2.97 -6.54 12.05
C ALA A 358 -2.55 -7.86 11.37
N GLY A 359 -1.29 -8.01 10.99
CA GLY A 359 -0.80 -9.20 10.30
C GLY A 359 0.61 -9.02 9.80
N HIS A 360 0.84 -8.00 8.99
CA HIS A 360 2.16 -7.65 8.49
C HIS A 360 2.62 -6.32 9.05
N THR A 361 3.91 -6.22 9.28
CA THR A 361 4.58 -4.96 9.56
C THR A 361 4.74 -4.14 8.28
N ALA A 362 5.17 -2.89 8.42
CA ALA A 362 5.49 -2.03 7.30
C ALA A 362 6.59 -2.64 6.40
N ILE A 363 6.67 -2.14 5.17
CA ILE A 363 7.71 -2.54 4.23
C ILE A 363 9.05 -1.97 4.71
N LEU A 364 10.01 -2.89 4.94
CA LEU A 364 11.39 -2.58 5.30
C LEU A 364 12.37 -3.19 4.27
N PRO A 365 13.57 -2.62 4.13
CA PRO A 365 14.67 -3.33 3.49
C PRO A 365 15.14 -4.47 4.42
N THR A 366 15.96 -5.37 3.91
CA THR A 366 16.70 -6.37 4.71
C THR A 366 18.17 -5.99 4.83
N MET A 367 18.90 -6.71 5.65
CA MET A 367 20.36 -6.52 5.77
C MET A 367 21.14 -6.83 4.48
N GLN A 368 20.52 -7.50 3.51
CA GLN A 368 21.10 -7.82 2.21
C GLN A 368 20.90 -6.69 1.17
N ALA A 369 20.11 -5.68 1.47
CA ALA A 369 19.76 -4.55 0.60
C ALA A 369 20.85 -3.47 0.58
N ASP A 370 22.11 -3.84 0.42
CA ASP A 370 23.23 -2.90 0.38
C ASP A 370 23.48 -2.32 -1.03
N LYS A 371 24.49 -1.47 -1.15
CA LYS A 371 24.88 -0.85 -2.41
C LYS A 371 25.25 -1.86 -3.48
N ALA A 372 25.90 -2.95 -3.11
CA ALA A 372 26.30 -3.98 -4.08
C ALA A 372 25.07 -4.68 -4.68
N ALA A 373 24.11 -5.03 -3.83
CA ALA A 373 22.83 -5.56 -4.29
C ALA A 373 22.07 -4.57 -5.18
N LEU A 374 22.08 -3.26 -4.81
CA LEU A 374 21.42 -2.21 -5.60
C LEU A 374 22.00 -2.12 -7.03
N ASP A 375 23.30 -2.27 -7.20
CA ASP A 375 23.98 -2.16 -8.51
C ASP A 375 23.63 -3.32 -9.47
N GLU A 376 23.18 -4.46 -8.94
CA GLU A 376 22.75 -5.65 -9.71
C GLU A 376 21.26 -5.63 -10.13
N LEU A 377 20.49 -4.66 -9.66
CA LEU A 377 19.05 -4.58 -9.90
C LEU A 377 18.69 -3.91 -11.23
N GLY A 378 17.55 -4.31 -11.79
CA GLY A 378 16.89 -3.59 -12.88
C GLY A 378 16.34 -2.23 -12.43
N ASP A 379 16.03 -1.36 -13.40
CA ASP A 379 15.66 0.03 -13.13
C ASP A 379 14.49 0.19 -12.14
N ASP A 380 13.40 -0.54 -12.34
CA ASP A 380 12.23 -0.45 -11.46
C ASP A 380 12.55 -0.95 -10.04
N GLU A 381 13.27 -2.06 -9.93
CA GLU A 381 13.67 -2.61 -8.64
C GLU A 381 14.61 -1.66 -7.88
N ARG A 382 15.56 -1.07 -8.60
CA ARG A 382 16.50 -0.09 -8.04
C ARG A 382 15.77 1.13 -7.48
N LEU A 383 14.83 1.69 -8.25
CA LEU A 383 14.03 2.84 -7.83
C LEU A 383 13.18 2.50 -6.59
N VAL A 384 12.53 1.32 -6.58
CA VAL A 384 11.68 0.88 -5.47
C VAL A 384 12.52 0.64 -4.22
N LEU A 385 13.64 -0.10 -4.32
CA LEU A 385 14.52 -0.36 -3.17
C LEU A 385 15.09 0.93 -2.59
N THR A 386 15.59 1.82 -3.45
CA THR A 386 16.09 3.13 -3.02
C THR A 386 15.03 3.89 -2.24
N ARG A 387 13.79 3.90 -2.73
CA ARG A 387 12.70 4.62 -2.05
C ARG A 387 12.32 3.99 -0.72
N VAL A 388 12.34 2.66 -0.61
CA VAL A 388 12.07 1.93 0.64
C VAL A 388 13.15 2.24 1.69
N VAL A 389 14.43 2.17 1.31
CA VAL A 389 15.55 2.48 2.22
C VAL A 389 15.51 3.95 2.67
N ARG A 390 15.29 4.90 1.75
CA ARG A 390 15.17 6.32 2.11
C ARG A 390 14.01 6.56 3.07
N ARG A 391 12.84 5.95 2.83
CA ARG A 391 11.70 6.07 3.74
C ARG A 391 11.99 5.51 5.12
N MET A 392 12.75 4.41 5.23
CA MET A 392 13.19 3.90 6.52
C MET A 392 14.00 4.97 7.28
N TRP A 393 14.95 5.61 6.63
CA TRP A 393 15.75 6.68 7.24
C TRP A 393 14.92 7.93 7.54
N GLU A 394 14.03 8.36 6.63
CA GLU A 394 13.09 9.46 6.88
C GLU A 394 12.24 9.20 8.14
N ALA A 395 11.71 7.97 8.29
CA ALA A 395 10.80 7.61 9.37
C ALA A 395 11.44 7.60 10.76
N VAL A 396 12.76 7.46 10.83
CA VAL A 396 13.52 7.51 12.09
C VAL A 396 14.31 8.80 12.26
N GLY A 397 14.11 9.78 11.37
CA GLY A 397 14.79 11.07 11.40
C GLY A 397 14.23 12.03 12.45
N ASP A 398 14.87 13.19 12.53
CA ASP A 398 14.40 14.31 13.34
C ASP A 398 13.23 15.04 12.66
N ASP A 399 12.48 15.82 13.43
CA ASP A 399 11.43 16.71 12.91
C ASP A 399 12.02 17.72 11.89
N TYR A 400 11.26 17.97 10.81
CA TYR A 400 11.48 19.17 10.01
C TYR A 400 10.97 20.38 10.79
N VAL A 401 11.89 21.28 11.14
CA VAL A 401 11.57 22.49 11.93
C VAL A 401 11.64 23.70 11.02
N HIS A 402 10.56 24.47 11.00
CA HIS A 402 10.47 25.65 10.16
C HIS A 402 9.70 26.79 10.85
N ASP A 403 10.06 28.02 10.52
CA ASP A 403 9.37 29.20 11.01
C ASP A 403 8.32 29.66 10.00
N VAL A 404 7.06 29.60 10.40
CA VAL A 404 5.93 30.11 9.61
C VAL A 404 5.58 31.50 10.11
N THR A 405 5.75 32.49 9.23
CA THR A 405 5.30 33.86 9.50
C THR A 405 4.05 34.15 8.68
N ASN A 406 2.96 34.50 9.37
CA ASN A 406 1.71 34.92 8.75
C ASN A 406 1.51 36.42 9.04
N VAL A 407 1.23 37.17 8.00
CA VAL A 407 0.92 38.59 8.09
C VAL A 407 -0.47 38.80 7.52
N VAL A 408 -1.29 39.54 8.23
CA VAL A 408 -2.59 40.06 7.80
C VAL A 408 -2.52 41.59 7.83
N ALA A 409 -2.75 42.18 6.68
CA ALA A 409 -2.79 43.63 6.53
C ALA A 409 -4.16 44.06 6.03
N ASN A 410 -4.64 45.15 6.51
CA ASN A 410 -5.83 45.82 6.02
C ASN A 410 -5.41 47.14 5.33
N ILE A 411 -6.34 47.77 4.65
CA ILE A 411 -6.16 49.12 4.17
C ILE A 411 -6.13 50.04 5.40
N ASP A 412 -5.24 51.03 5.38
CA ASP A 412 -5.10 51.96 6.51
C ASP A 412 -6.41 52.75 6.74
N PRO A 413 -6.95 52.76 7.98
CA PRO A 413 -8.17 53.50 8.30
C PRO A 413 -8.10 55.00 7.97
N HIS A 414 -6.94 55.64 8.15
CA HIS A 414 -6.77 57.06 7.83
C HIS A 414 -6.81 57.34 6.33
N TRP A 415 -6.37 56.35 5.53
CA TRP A 415 -6.55 56.41 4.07
C TRP A 415 -8.04 56.35 3.71
N CYS A 416 -8.82 55.45 4.32
CA CYS A 416 -10.27 55.35 4.12
C CYS A 416 -11.01 56.64 4.54
N GLU A 417 -10.58 57.32 5.59
CA GLU A 417 -11.14 58.61 6.03
C GLU A 417 -10.93 59.73 5.02
N LYS A 418 -9.77 59.74 4.33
CA LYS A 418 -9.46 60.71 3.28
C LYS A 418 -10.15 60.44 1.95
N HIS A 419 -10.49 59.13 1.70
CA HIS A 419 -11.11 58.62 0.47
C HIS A 419 -12.43 57.89 0.78
N PRO A 420 -13.48 58.62 1.25
CA PRO A 420 -14.67 58.01 1.81
C PRO A 420 -15.47 57.15 0.83
N ASP A 421 -15.48 57.50 -0.46
CA ASP A 421 -16.21 56.78 -1.48
C ASP A 421 -15.52 55.42 -1.80
N GLU A 422 -14.20 55.43 -1.94
CA GLU A 422 -13.39 54.22 -2.17
C GLU A 422 -13.28 53.37 -0.91
N GLY A 423 -13.11 54.02 0.25
CA GLY A 423 -13.10 53.38 1.57
C GLY A 423 -14.39 52.61 1.86
N ARG A 424 -15.56 53.17 1.45
CA ARG A 424 -16.84 52.50 1.59
C ARG A 424 -16.97 51.24 0.71
N LEU A 425 -16.51 51.33 -0.54
CA LEU A 425 -16.48 50.18 -1.47
C LEU A 425 -15.58 49.04 -0.95
N LEU A 426 -14.51 49.40 -0.22
CA LEU A 426 -13.56 48.45 0.33
C LEU A 426 -13.97 47.89 1.70
N SER A 427 -14.73 48.68 2.49
CA SER A 427 -15.22 48.26 3.82
C SER A 427 -16.42 47.30 3.75
N GLU A 428 -17.21 47.35 2.68
CA GLU A 428 -18.30 46.40 2.42
C GLU A 428 -17.80 44.98 2.08
N GLY A 429 -16.52 44.82 1.78
CA GLY A 429 -15.88 43.53 1.47
C GLY A 429 -14.55 43.40 2.18
N GLU A 430 -14.48 43.42 3.51
CA GLU A 430 -13.26 43.18 4.31
C GLU A 430 -11.98 42.88 3.48
N CYS A 431 -11.43 43.91 2.79
CA CYS A 431 -10.27 43.77 1.93
C CYS A 431 -9.01 43.45 2.74
N ARG A 432 -8.87 42.20 3.08
CA ARG A 432 -7.69 41.69 3.77
C ARG A 432 -6.64 41.25 2.75
N PHE A 433 -5.42 41.62 3.07
CA PHE A 433 -4.25 41.14 2.36
C PHE A 433 -3.47 40.21 3.28
N THR A 434 -3.07 39.09 2.77
CA THR A 434 -2.34 38.06 3.54
C THR A 434 -1.00 37.75 2.91
N SER A 435 -0.02 37.48 3.77
CA SER A 435 1.26 36.92 3.35
C SER A 435 1.65 35.79 4.27
N ARG A 436 2.22 34.72 3.69
CA ARG A 436 2.83 33.64 4.43
C ARG A 436 4.25 33.44 3.94
N SER A 437 5.17 33.39 4.87
CA SER A 437 6.55 32.98 4.64
C SER A 437 6.83 31.73 5.44
N ASP A 438 7.57 30.83 4.84
CA ASP A 438 7.99 29.57 5.43
C ASP A 438 9.51 29.45 5.27
N GLN A 439 10.23 29.40 6.39
CA GLN A 439 11.67 29.37 6.39
C GLN A 439 12.19 28.16 7.18
N PRO A 440 12.97 27.25 6.57
CA PRO A 440 13.53 26.11 7.27
C PRO A 440 14.52 26.59 8.35
N VAL A 441 14.40 25.97 9.53
CA VAL A 441 15.33 26.13 10.65
C VAL A 441 16.22 24.89 10.77
N SER A 442 15.59 23.70 10.67
CA SER A 442 16.29 22.42 10.60
C SER A 442 15.60 21.54 9.57
N LEU A 443 16.38 20.95 8.67
CA LEU A 443 15.82 20.09 7.62
C LEU A 443 15.27 18.76 8.17
N GLY A 444 15.84 18.25 9.29
CA GLY A 444 15.41 16.98 9.83
C GLY A 444 15.30 15.89 8.75
N TRP A 445 14.19 15.15 8.74
CA TRP A 445 13.94 14.10 7.75
C TRP A 445 13.85 14.59 6.28
N HIS A 446 13.67 15.87 6.04
CA HIS A 446 13.70 16.47 4.69
C HIS A 446 15.11 16.49 4.07
N ALA A 447 16.15 16.28 4.87
CA ALA A 447 17.53 16.18 4.36
C ALA A 447 17.80 14.85 3.64
N ILE A 448 16.99 13.83 3.94
CA ILE A 448 17.09 12.46 3.42
C ILE A 448 16.42 12.36 2.05
#